data_3dce9039458eefbd813b79780374aea2
#
_entry.id   3dce9039458eefbd813b79780374aea2
#
_cell.length_a   1.000
_cell.length_b   1.000
_cell.length_c   1.000
_cell.angle_alpha   90.00
_cell.angle_beta   90.00
_cell.angle_gamma   90.00
#
_symmetry.space_group_name_H-M   'P 1'
#
loop_
_entity.id
_entity.type
_entity.pdbx_description
1 polymer ?
#
loop_
_entity_poly.entity_id
_entity_poly.type
_entity_poly.pdbx_seq_one_letter_code
_entity_poly.pdbx_strand_id
1 'polypeptide(L)'
;MKRLTLGDVCKKASSNIAQKDLQDKIGAYPIYGASGLIKQVDFYQQDKEYIAVVKDGAGIGRTMLLPAYSSVIGTMQYLLPKEGIPIDIKYLFYAVEHMNLAKYFSGATIPHIYFKDYQKEPINIPDIDTQRKISRIFDKIDA
;
A
#
# COMPACT_ATOMS: atom_id res chain seq x y z
N MET A 1 12.89 20.20 5.94
CA MET A 1 11.91 19.32 5.25
C MET A 1 12.23 19.31 3.77
N LYS A 2 12.36 18.13 3.21
CA LYS A 2 12.67 17.97 1.80
C LYS A 2 11.41 17.59 1.01
N ARG A 3 11.17 18.25 -0.11
CA ARG A 3 10.03 17.98 -0.98
C ARG A 3 10.42 16.98 -2.05
N LEU A 4 9.72 15.84 -2.07
CA LEU A 4 10.00 14.73 -2.96
C LEU A 4 8.69 14.29 -3.62
N THR A 5 8.79 13.35 -4.55
CA THR A 5 7.62 12.66 -5.09
C THR A 5 7.49 11.28 -4.43
N LEU A 6 6.30 10.70 -4.54
CA LEU A 6 6.09 9.34 -4.03
C LEU A 6 7.08 8.35 -4.63
N GLY A 7 7.38 8.48 -5.94
CA GLY A 7 8.35 7.62 -6.61
C GLY A 7 9.79 7.79 -6.12
N ASP A 8 10.11 8.93 -5.50
CA ASP A 8 11.42 9.13 -4.90
C ASP A 8 11.59 8.33 -3.61
N VAL A 9 10.52 8.05 -2.90
CA VAL A 9 10.58 7.42 -1.56
C VAL A 9 10.06 5.99 -1.53
N CYS A 10 9.32 5.57 -2.56
CA CYS A 10 8.72 4.23 -2.65
C CYS A 10 9.06 3.56 -3.98
N LYS A 11 9.07 2.25 -3.95
CA LYS A 11 9.04 1.41 -5.14
C LYS A 11 7.78 0.56 -5.11
N LYS A 12 7.28 0.19 -6.28
CA LYS A 12 6.17 -0.73 -6.37
C LYS A 12 6.68 -2.17 -6.43
N ALA A 13 5.83 -3.09 -5.96
CA ALA A 13 5.97 -4.51 -6.27
C ALA A 13 4.57 -5.05 -6.60
N SER A 14 4.51 -6.00 -7.52
CA SER A 14 3.25 -6.54 -8.01
C SER A 14 3.00 -7.92 -7.43
N SER A 15 1.72 -8.31 -7.36
CA SER A 15 1.31 -9.66 -7.05
C SER A 15 0.61 -10.25 -8.27
N ASN A 16 0.89 -11.52 -8.56
CA ASN A 16 0.23 -12.27 -9.62
C ASN A 16 -0.72 -13.33 -9.06
N ILE A 17 -1.05 -13.24 -7.78
CA ILE A 17 -1.91 -14.23 -7.13
C ILE A 17 -3.36 -13.93 -7.46
N ALA A 18 -4.06 -14.89 -8.06
CA ALA A 18 -5.50 -14.80 -8.27
C ALA A 18 -6.24 -15.40 -7.10
N GLN A 19 -7.40 -14.83 -6.76
CA GLN A 19 -8.20 -15.31 -5.63
C GLN A 19 -8.61 -16.78 -5.81
N LYS A 20 -8.90 -17.19 -7.04
CA LYS A 20 -9.27 -18.59 -7.34
C LYS A 20 -8.16 -19.59 -7.00
N ASP A 21 -6.90 -19.14 -6.99
CA ASP A 21 -5.75 -20.01 -6.71
C ASP A 21 -5.59 -20.32 -5.21
N LEU A 22 -6.42 -19.73 -4.36
CA LEU A 22 -6.30 -19.85 -2.91
C LEU A 22 -7.19 -20.93 -2.30
N GLN A 23 -8.05 -21.57 -3.09
CA GLN A 23 -9.08 -22.47 -2.58
C GLN A 23 -8.51 -23.61 -1.73
N ASP A 24 -7.39 -24.19 -2.16
CA ASP A 24 -6.76 -25.32 -1.49
C ASP A 24 -5.57 -24.91 -0.62
N LYS A 25 -5.34 -23.62 -0.44
CA LYS A 25 -4.23 -23.13 0.38
C LYS A 25 -4.70 -22.94 1.82
N ILE A 26 -3.96 -23.49 2.77
CA ILE A 26 -4.24 -23.39 4.21
C ILE A 26 -2.92 -23.12 4.92
N GLY A 27 -2.92 -22.18 5.86
CA GLY A 27 -1.71 -21.85 6.61
C GLY A 27 -1.97 -20.80 7.67
N ALA A 28 -0.91 -20.11 8.08
CA ALA A 28 -0.93 -19.12 9.14
C ALA A 28 -0.75 -17.69 8.64
N TYR A 29 -0.51 -17.48 7.35
CA TYR A 29 -0.17 -16.17 6.82
C TYR A 29 -1.36 -15.54 6.11
N PRO A 30 -1.79 -14.33 6.54
CA PRO A 30 -2.97 -13.71 5.93
C PRO A 30 -2.69 -13.25 4.49
N ILE A 31 -3.73 -13.31 3.65
CA ILE A 31 -3.69 -12.71 2.33
C ILE A 31 -4.91 -11.81 2.16
N TYR A 32 -4.69 -10.65 1.57
CA TYR A 32 -5.67 -9.56 1.51
C TYR A 32 -6.06 -9.23 0.08
N GLY A 33 -7.28 -8.76 -0.07
CA GLY A 33 -7.79 -8.17 -1.30
C GLY A 33 -8.37 -6.78 -1.03
N ALA A 34 -9.08 -6.24 -1.99
CA ALA A 34 -9.62 -4.88 -1.91
C ALA A 34 -10.57 -4.67 -0.73
N SER A 35 -11.24 -5.71 -0.27
CA SER A 35 -12.18 -5.64 0.85
C SER A 35 -11.59 -6.04 2.20
N GLY A 36 -10.31 -6.40 2.23
CA GLY A 36 -9.63 -6.81 3.45
C GLY A 36 -9.17 -8.26 3.41
N LEU A 37 -9.12 -8.90 4.58
CA LEU A 37 -8.63 -10.27 4.71
C LEU A 37 -9.50 -11.26 3.91
N ILE A 38 -8.84 -12.08 3.09
CA ILE A 38 -9.50 -13.15 2.32
C ILE A 38 -9.43 -14.46 3.10
N LYS A 39 -8.23 -14.88 3.47
CA LYS A 39 -8.01 -16.10 4.25
C LYS A 39 -6.57 -16.16 4.75
N GLN A 40 -6.18 -17.27 5.37
CA GLN A 40 -4.79 -17.53 5.75
C GLN A 40 -4.24 -18.66 4.88
N VAL A 41 -3.00 -18.49 4.41
CA VAL A 41 -2.37 -19.40 3.45
C VAL A 41 -1.00 -19.82 3.95
N ASP A 42 -0.35 -20.72 3.20
CA ASP A 42 0.92 -21.34 3.58
C ASP A 42 2.16 -20.60 3.06
N PHE A 43 1.99 -19.38 2.59
CA PHE A 43 3.08 -18.57 2.05
C PHE A 43 2.87 -17.09 2.38
N TYR A 44 3.94 -16.30 2.21
CA TYR A 44 3.84 -14.84 2.29
C TYR A 44 4.80 -14.22 1.28
N GLN A 45 4.45 -13.03 0.77
CA GLN A 45 5.29 -12.28 -0.16
C GLN A 45 6.07 -11.18 0.54
N GLN A 46 5.61 -10.70 1.69
CA GLN A 46 6.25 -9.61 2.42
C GLN A 46 6.56 -10.05 3.85
N ASP A 47 7.78 -9.85 4.28
CA ASP A 47 8.24 -10.22 5.62
C ASP A 47 8.26 -9.04 6.60
N LYS A 48 7.87 -7.86 6.15
CA LYS A 48 7.77 -6.64 6.96
C LYS A 48 6.42 -6.00 6.75
N GLU A 49 6.00 -5.16 7.69
CA GLU A 49 4.81 -4.31 7.53
C GLU A 49 4.95 -3.47 6.26
N TYR A 50 3.86 -3.33 5.51
CA TYR A 50 3.90 -2.67 4.20
C TYR A 50 2.61 -1.95 3.89
N ILE A 51 2.66 -1.12 2.84
CA ILE A 51 1.49 -0.45 2.30
C ILE A 51 1.07 -1.16 1.02
N ALA A 52 -0.23 -1.33 0.85
CA ALA A 52 -0.81 -1.84 -0.39
C ALA A 52 -1.91 -0.91 -0.87
N VAL A 53 -2.03 -0.79 -2.19
CA VAL A 53 -3.01 0.07 -2.84
C VAL A 53 -3.81 -0.77 -3.82
N VAL A 54 -5.13 -0.61 -3.83
CA VAL A 54 -6.00 -1.25 -4.82
C VAL A 54 -5.77 -0.55 -6.15
N LYS A 55 -5.30 -1.31 -7.14
CA LYS A 55 -4.97 -0.76 -8.46
C LYS A 55 -5.98 -1.07 -9.56
N ASP A 56 -6.86 -2.06 -9.35
CA ASP A 56 -7.85 -2.48 -10.33
C ASP A 56 -9.22 -2.59 -9.69
N GLY A 57 -10.25 -2.17 -10.42
CA GLY A 57 -11.64 -2.38 -10.02
C GLY A 57 -12.26 -1.20 -9.29
N ALA A 58 -13.43 -1.44 -8.69
CA ALA A 58 -14.24 -0.39 -8.09
C ALA A 58 -13.59 0.32 -6.89
N GLY A 59 -12.67 -0.36 -6.20
CA GLY A 59 -12.01 0.18 -5.01
C GLY A 59 -10.69 0.86 -5.27
N ILE A 60 -10.36 1.21 -6.51
CA ILE A 60 -9.05 1.79 -6.85
C ILE A 60 -8.69 2.94 -5.92
N GLY A 61 -7.42 2.99 -5.54
CA GLY A 61 -6.89 4.03 -4.67
C GLY A 61 -7.02 3.73 -3.19
N ARG A 62 -7.85 2.75 -2.79
CA ARG A 62 -7.92 2.36 -1.38
C ARG A 62 -6.55 1.91 -0.90
N THR A 63 -6.10 2.51 0.20
CA THR A 63 -4.77 2.29 0.75
C THR A 63 -4.88 1.55 2.07
N MET A 64 -4.04 0.54 2.27
CA MET A 64 -4.04 -0.29 3.47
C MET A 64 -2.64 -0.40 4.04
N LEU A 65 -2.55 -0.38 5.37
CA LEU A 65 -1.32 -0.74 6.09
C LEU A 65 -1.51 -2.17 6.57
N LEU A 66 -0.65 -3.06 6.10
CA LEU A 66 -0.82 -4.50 6.29
C LEU A 66 0.36 -5.11 7.06
N PRO A 67 0.13 -6.19 7.78
CA PRO A 67 1.15 -6.74 8.69
C PRO A 67 2.27 -7.46 7.97
N ALA A 68 3.39 -7.63 8.67
CA ALA A 68 4.49 -8.50 8.24
C ALA A 68 3.97 -9.94 8.05
N TYR A 69 4.65 -10.68 7.20
CA TYR A 69 4.33 -12.07 6.88
C TYR A 69 2.93 -12.22 6.30
N SER A 70 2.66 -11.42 5.28
CA SER A 70 1.37 -11.44 4.59
C SER A 70 1.54 -11.13 3.10
N SER A 71 0.43 -11.19 2.37
CA SER A 71 0.43 -11.00 0.91
C SER A 71 -0.84 -10.30 0.47
N VAL A 72 -0.84 -9.85 -0.77
CA VAL A 72 -2.06 -9.34 -1.43
C VAL A 72 -2.27 -10.06 -2.75
N ILE A 73 -3.53 -10.08 -3.23
CA ILE A 73 -3.86 -10.62 -4.55
C ILE A 73 -3.58 -9.58 -5.64
N GLY A 74 -3.64 -10.01 -6.88
CA GLY A 74 -3.18 -9.25 -8.04
C GLY A 74 -3.95 -7.97 -8.36
N THR A 75 -5.13 -7.74 -7.77
CA THR A 75 -5.85 -6.48 -7.91
C THR A 75 -5.24 -5.36 -7.06
N MET A 76 -4.26 -5.69 -6.25
CA MET A 76 -3.57 -4.74 -5.38
C MET A 76 -2.09 -4.67 -5.75
N GLN A 77 -1.43 -3.63 -5.25
CA GLN A 77 -0.03 -3.36 -5.52
C GLN A 77 0.66 -2.99 -4.22
N TYR A 78 1.87 -3.51 -4.02
CA TYR A 78 2.70 -3.13 -2.88
C TYR A 78 3.35 -1.78 -3.14
N LEU A 79 3.39 -0.94 -2.11
CA LEU A 79 4.23 0.25 -2.06
C LEU A 79 5.24 0.06 -0.94
N LEU A 80 6.50 -0.08 -1.30
CA LEU A 80 7.57 -0.41 -0.36
C LEU A 80 8.51 0.79 -0.23
N PRO A 81 8.84 1.21 1.00
CA PRO A 81 9.82 2.29 1.18
C PRO A 81 11.16 1.93 0.56
N LYS A 82 11.78 2.90 -0.09
CA LYS A 82 13.14 2.74 -0.61
C LYS A 82 14.13 2.74 0.55
N GLU A 83 15.20 1.95 0.40
CA GLU A 83 16.29 1.94 1.37
C GLU A 83 17.03 3.28 1.37
N GLY A 84 17.63 3.62 2.50
CA GLY A 84 18.44 4.82 2.63
C GLY A 84 17.68 6.08 2.94
N ILE A 85 16.35 6.03 2.98
CA ILE A 85 15.51 7.18 3.35
C ILE A 85 14.83 6.85 4.67
N PRO A 86 15.01 7.68 5.72
CA PRO A 86 14.35 7.43 7.00
C PRO A 86 12.85 7.68 6.88
N ILE A 87 12.05 6.60 6.87
CA ILE A 87 10.61 6.68 6.70
C ILE A 87 9.92 5.85 7.77
N ASP A 88 8.99 6.48 8.50
CA ASP A 88 8.07 5.79 9.37
C ASP A 88 6.92 5.24 8.52
N ILE A 89 6.66 3.94 8.59
CA ILE A 89 5.69 3.29 7.69
C ILE A 89 4.27 3.82 7.91
N LYS A 90 3.89 4.15 9.13
CA LYS A 90 2.58 4.72 9.41
C LYS A 90 2.44 6.12 8.84
N TYR A 91 3.49 6.93 8.96
CA TYR A 91 3.50 8.26 8.34
C TYR A 91 3.29 8.14 6.83
N LEU A 92 4.04 7.25 6.20
CA LEU A 92 3.92 7.02 4.76
C LEU A 92 2.51 6.56 4.39
N PHE A 93 1.93 5.64 5.16
CA PHE A 93 0.56 5.19 4.95
C PHE A 93 -0.42 6.35 4.96
N TYR A 94 -0.38 7.20 5.99
CA TYR A 94 -1.31 8.34 6.08
C TYR A 94 -1.08 9.33 4.94
N ALA A 95 0.17 9.57 4.56
CA ALA A 95 0.48 10.45 3.44
C ALA A 95 -0.11 9.93 2.13
N VAL A 96 0.05 8.64 1.86
CA VAL A 96 -0.49 8.01 0.64
C VAL A 96 -2.01 8.02 0.66
N GLU A 97 -2.61 7.67 1.79
CA GLU A 97 -4.07 7.66 1.93
C GLU A 97 -4.68 9.03 1.59
N HIS A 98 -4.02 10.11 1.99
CA HIS A 98 -4.50 11.47 1.76
C HIS A 98 -4.25 12.00 0.34
N MET A 99 -3.49 11.26 -0.46
CA MET A 99 -3.23 11.67 -1.85
C MET A 99 -4.42 11.49 -2.77
N ASN A 100 -5.39 10.65 -2.39
CA ASN A 100 -6.53 10.30 -3.23
C ASN A 100 -6.08 9.77 -4.59
N LEU A 101 -5.42 8.62 -4.58
CA LEU A 101 -4.83 8.05 -5.79
C LEU A 101 -5.86 7.65 -6.84
N ALA A 102 -7.13 7.51 -6.46
CA ALA A 102 -8.21 7.22 -7.40
C ALA A 102 -8.33 8.27 -8.52
N LYS A 103 -7.85 9.47 -8.29
CA LYS A 103 -7.88 10.54 -9.31
C LYS A 103 -7.04 10.21 -10.56
N TYR A 104 -6.16 9.22 -10.46
CA TYR A 104 -5.32 8.78 -11.59
C TYR A 104 -5.98 7.66 -12.40
N PHE A 105 -7.28 7.42 -12.21
CA PHE A 105 -7.94 6.31 -12.86
C PHE A 105 -7.87 6.40 -14.40
N SER A 106 -7.80 5.24 -15.04
CA SER A 106 -7.96 5.09 -16.48
C SER A 106 -8.71 3.79 -16.72
N GLY A 107 -9.14 3.57 -17.96
CA GLY A 107 -9.91 2.38 -18.34
C GLY A 107 -11.39 2.68 -18.43
N ALA A 108 -12.00 2.21 -19.52
CA ALA A 108 -13.40 2.51 -19.82
C ALA A 108 -14.37 1.53 -19.13
N THR A 109 -13.97 0.26 -18.98
CA THR A 109 -14.82 -0.79 -18.44
C THR A 109 -14.45 -1.10 -16.98
N ILE A 110 -13.16 -1.37 -16.75
CA ILE A 110 -12.63 -1.64 -15.41
C ILE A 110 -11.62 -0.53 -15.09
N PRO A 111 -11.85 0.26 -14.03
CA PRO A 111 -10.90 1.30 -13.68
C PRO A 111 -9.56 0.72 -13.22
N HIS A 112 -8.48 1.40 -13.57
CA HIS A 112 -7.13 1.05 -13.17
C HIS A 112 -6.38 2.29 -12.73
N ILE A 113 -5.40 2.13 -11.85
CA ILE A 113 -4.39 3.15 -11.59
C ILE A 113 -3.01 2.51 -11.76
N TYR A 114 -2.06 3.30 -12.24
CA TYR A 114 -0.70 2.83 -12.52
C TYR A 114 0.32 3.64 -11.73
N PHE A 115 1.28 2.95 -11.14
CA PHE A 115 2.36 3.60 -10.40
C PHE A 115 3.12 4.62 -11.26
N LYS A 116 3.31 4.33 -12.55
CA LYS A 116 3.96 5.27 -13.47
C LYS A 116 3.30 6.65 -13.48
N ASP A 117 2.01 6.70 -13.18
CA ASP A 117 1.24 7.94 -13.15
C ASP A 117 1.22 8.54 -11.74
N TYR A 118 0.83 7.77 -10.72
CA TYR A 118 0.64 8.33 -9.37
C TYR A 118 1.95 8.51 -8.60
N GLN A 119 3.07 7.97 -9.07
CA GLN A 119 4.38 8.21 -8.45
C GLN A 119 4.79 9.68 -8.46
N LYS A 120 4.13 10.50 -9.28
CA LYS A 120 4.41 11.93 -9.39
C LYS A 120 3.86 12.74 -8.22
N GLU A 121 2.98 12.15 -7.38
CA GLU A 121 2.41 12.87 -6.26
C GLU A 121 3.50 13.40 -5.34
N PRO A 122 3.44 14.70 -4.99
CA PRO A 122 4.43 15.27 -4.08
C PRO A 122 4.23 14.74 -2.66
N ILE A 123 5.33 14.57 -1.95
CA ILE A 123 5.31 14.15 -0.56
C ILE A 123 6.40 14.91 0.20
N ASN A 124 6.09 15.32 1.42
CA ASN A 124 7.06 15.93 2.32
C ASN A 124 7.58 14.87 3.27
N ILE A 125 8.91 14.80 3.42
CA ILE A 125 9.55 13.85 4.32
C ILE A 125 10.31 14.65 5.39
N PRO A 126 9.64 15.00 6.51
CA PRO A 126 10.32 15.62 7.62
C PRO A 126 11.24 14.63 8.33
N ASP A 127 11.95 15.07 9.37
CA ASP A 127 12.77 14.14 10.13
C ASP A 127 11.91 13.04 10.76
N ILE A 128 12.56 11.93 11.14
CA ILE A 128 11.84 10.74 11.60
C ILE A 128 11.01 11.00 12.85
N ASP A 129 11.50 11.84 13.76
CA ASP A 129 10.76 12.15 14.99
C ASP A 129 9.48 12.93 14.67
N THR A 130 9.54 13.85 13.72
CA THR A 130 8.36 14.60 13.26
C THR A 130 7.37 13.67 12.56
N GLN A 131 7.85 12.76 11.71
CA GLN A 131 6.99 11.75 11.09
C GLN A 131 6.22 10.95 12.13
N ARG A 132 6.89 10.49 13.17
CA ARG A 132 6.27 9.70 14.25
C ARG A 132 5.25 10.51 15.04
N LYS A 133 5.53 11.78 15.29
CA LYS A 133 4.56 12.67 15.95
C LYS A 133 3.29 12.82 15.12
N ILE A 134 3.46 13.04 13.81
CA ILE A 134 2.33 13.20 12.90
C ILE A 134 1.52 11.91 12.84
N SER A 135 2.15 10.76 12.69
CA SER A 135 1.44 9.48 12.63
C SER A 135 0.67 9.19 13.91
N ARG A 136 1.21 9.55 15.08
CA ARG A 136 0.49 9.39 16.36
C ARG A 136 -0.76 10.26 16.42
N ILE A 137 -0.71 11.47 15.84
CA ILE A 137 -1.87 12.34 15.78
C ILE A 137 -2.97 11.71 14.92
N PHE A 138 -2.61 11.21 13.74
CA PHE A 138 -3.56 10.54 12.87
C PHE A 138 -4.11 9.25 13.48
N ASP A 139 -3.28 8.48 14.19
CA ASP A 139 -3.75 7.30 14.91
C ASP A 139 -4.89 7.64 15.87
N LYS A 140 -4.82 8.78 16.56
CA LYS A 140 -5.86 9.22 17.50
C LYS A 140 -7.14 9.65 16.77
N ILE A 141 -7.00 10.27 15.61
CA ILE A 141 -8.14 10.73 14.83
C ILE A 141 -8.90 9.55 14.23
N ASP A 142 -8.15 8.55 13.75
CA ASP A 142 -8.72 7.38 13.07
C ASP A 142 -9.14 6.26 14.04
N ALA A 143 -8.83 6.40 15.32
CA ALA A 143 -9.18 5.39 16.32
C ALA A 143 -10.68 5.34 16.64
#